data_c5ab0833dc3ccba852270ece95d34f41
#
_entry.id   c5ab0833dc3ccba852270ece95d34f41
#
_cell.length_a   1.000
_cell.length_b   1.000
_cell.length_c   1.000
_cell.angle_alpha   90.00
_cell.angle_beta   90.00
_cell.angle_gamma   90.00
#
_symmetry.space_group_name_H-M   'P 1'
#
loop_
_entity.id
_entity.type
_entity.pdbx_description
1 polymer ?
#
loop_
_entity_poly.entity_id
_entity_poly.type
_entity_poly.pdbx_seq_one_letter_code
_entity_poly.pdbx_strand_id
1 'polypeptide(L)'
;MPFLSSDSPTTLQRSSFLEAIQKHEPASLAVLENDTGATFSYGTLLKSIAHAKEQLLSQVGRTDVSGERIAFMVESGYEYVVTLLAILASNAIALPLAPAFPAPELRYILENSQALVLISSSKYASKAKEVISQGLANPPRFYQLDGTGHATAEEKQIELAEFSDSQQGGMMLFTSGTTARPKGVVLTQANLTAQASSLLEAWRYSPSDRLLHVLPLHHIHGTVNALLTPILAGSSIEFMFPFNVDKVWKRLTAPFQTAAGEKAQVPISFFTAVPTIWARMLKSYESLSPEMQKAGKEAISPRNLRLNFSGSAALPKPIRDGWIQLSDGNILLERYGMTEVGMALSCGLADIDRVDGSVGWPLPSVEARLMETDDDTGVQTVVQPGDEIDPATGKERIGEIQLRGPTIFTGYWRNPEATAKEFTTDGWFKTGDIAIRRTVPGSGKGESGSWARGPAYFIQGRRSADIIKTGGEKVSALEVEREILSLDEIDECAVVGLPSESWGQKVAAVVVLSQKGEERMALPQLRAALKPRITAYKIPQDLEIVEMLPRNAMGKINKKELINSVFGPVEKIRRRSIDLGARR
;
A
#
# COMPACT_ATOMS: atom_id res chain seq x y z
N MET A 1 -5.79 -26.41 40.52
CA MET A 1 -4.80 -25.91 39.57
C MET A 1 -3.78 -25.12 40.38
N PRO A 2 -2.47 -25.34 40.25
CA PRO A 2 -1.50 -24.57 41.01
C PRO A 2 -1.53 -23.11 40.49
N PHE A 3 -1.73 -22.19 41.41
CA PHE A 3 -1.53 -20.75 41.15
C PHE A 3 -0.07 -20.56 40.78
N LEU A 4 0.19 -20.11 39.54
CA LEU A 4 1.51 -19.63 39.15
C LEU A 4 1.87 -18.50 40.12
N SER A 5 3.05 -18.59 40.73
CA SER A 5 3.57 -17.55 41.63
C SER A 5 3.64 -16.21 40.86
N SER A 6 3.30 -15.10 41.53
CA SER A 6 3.32 -13.73 40.98
C SER A 6 4.70 -13.26 40.44
N ASP A 7 5.75 -14.05 40.70
CA ASP A 7 7.15 -13.71 40.38
C ASP A 7 7.71 -14.41 39.13
N SER A 8 6.91 -15.22 38.43
CA SER A 8 7.41 -15.88 37.21
C SER A 8 7.47 -14.85 36.05
N PRO A 9 8.58 -14.80 35.28
CA PRO A 9 8.71 -13.91 34.15
C PRO A 9 7.65 -14.19 33.08
N THR A 10 7.17 -13.14 32.43
CA THR A 10 6.31 -13.30 31.25
C THR A 10 7.17 -13.61 30.04
N THR A 11 6.98 -14.78 29.46
CA THR A 11 7.72 -15.21 28.28
C THR A 11 6.99 -14.82 27.00
N LEU A 12 7.66 -14.04 26.12
CA LEU A 12 7.18 -13.73 24.76
C LEU A 12 7.87 -14.62 23.74
N GLN A 13 7.14 -15.03 22.70
CA GLN A 13 7.76 -15.74 21.58
C GLN A 13 8.78 -14.82 20.90
N ARG A 14 10.03 -15.27 20.76
CA ARG A 14 11.08 -14.50 20.12
C ARG A 14 10.74 -14.19 18.67
N SER A 15 10.86 -12.92 18.28
CA SER A 15 10.77 -12.44 16.90
C SER A 15 11.67 -11.24 16.74
N SER A 16 12.06 -10.92 15.49
CA SER A 16 12.92 -9.77 15.21
C SER A 16 12.32 -8.44 15.72
N PHE A 17 11.00 -8.30 15.68
CA PHE A 17 10.31 -7.12 16.19
C PHE A 17 10.41 -6.99 17.70
N LEU A 18 10.19 -8.07 18.45
CA LEU A 18 10.29 -8.06 19.90
C LEU A 18 11.72 -7.91 20.41
N GLU A 19 12.68 -8.52 19.71
CA GLU A 19 14.11 -8.30 19.99
C GLU A 19 14.51 -6.84 19.77
N ALA A 20 14.02 -6.21 18.70
CA ALA A 20 14.28 -4.81 18.43
C ALA A 20 13.67 -3.92 19.53
N ILE A 21 12.39 -4.13 19.86
CA ILE A 21 11.70 -3.38 20.93
C ILE A 21 12.46 -3.49 22.26
N GLN A 22 12.94 -4.69 22.61
CA GLN A 22 13.69 -4.93 23.86
C GLN A 22 15.07 -4.22 23.85
N LYS A 23 15.70 -4.06 22.68
CA LYS A 23 17.00 -3.41 22.50
C LYS A 23 16.93 -1.89 22.41
N HIS A 24 15.77 -1.33 22.04
CA HIS A 24 15.61 0.13 21.97
C HIS A 24 15.69 0.75 23.37
N GLU A 25 16.11 2.02 23.41
CA GLU A 25 16.12 2.80 24.66
C GLU A 25 14.70 2.79 25.27
N PRO A 26 14.48 2.22 26.47
CA PRO A 26 13.15 2.04 27.03
C PRO A 26 12.36 3.33 27.21
N ALA A 27 13.03 4.46 27.44
CA ALA A 27 12.39 5.77 27.59
C ALA A 27 12.10 6.47 26.25
N SER A 28 12.63 5.95 25.12
CA SER A 28 12.40 6.57 23.82
C SER A 28 10.94 6.41 23.38
N LEU A 29 10.43 7.42 22.66
CA LEU A 29 9.06 7.45 22.18
C LEU A 29 8.84 6.39 21.11
N ALA A 30 7.85 5.52 21.29
CA ALA A 30 7.40 4.58 20.29
C ALA A 30 6.15 5.09 19.55
N VAL A 31 5.13 5.51 20.29
CA VAL A 31 3.83 5.93 19.73
C VAL A 31 3.36 7.23 20.36
N LEU A 32 2.79 8.11 19.53
CA LEU A 32 2.03 9.30 19.93
C LEU A 32 0.66 9.26 19.25
N GLU A 33 -0.38 9.53 20.00
CA GLU A 33 -1.74 9.71 19.49
C GLU A 33 -2.06 11.20 19.39
N ASN A 34 -2.22 11.71 18.19
CA ASN A 34 -2.42 13.15 17.98
C ASN A 34 -3.73 13.68 18.55
N ASP A 35 -4.79 12.88 18.58
CA ASP A 35 -6.10 13.33 19.06
C ASP A 35 -6.15 13.46 20.58
N THR A 36 -5.42 12.64 21.32
CA THR A 36 -5.39 12.64 22.79
C THR A 36 -4.13 13.30 23.36
N GLY A 37 -3.07 13.39 22.57
CA GLY A 37 -1.73 13.79 23.02
C GLY A 37 -1.01 12.71 23.85
N ALA A 38 -1.58 11.50 23.97
CA ALA A 38 -0.98 10.42 24.73
C ALA A 38 0.32 9.91 24.07
N THR A 39 1.33 9.67 24.89
CA THR A 39 2.65 9.20 24.46
C THR A 39 3.03 7.90 25.15
N PHE A 40 3.61 6.97 24.39
CA PHE A 40 4.00 5.66 24.87
C PHE A 40 5.43 5.37 24.45
N SER A 41 6.26 4.98 25.44
CA SER A 41 7.66 4.62 25.19
C SER A 41 7.81 3.17 24.72
N TYR A 42 8.99 2.80 24.20
CA TYR A 42 9.30 1.42 23.84
C TYR A 42 9.25 0.48 25.04
N GLY A 43 9.69 0.94 26.24
CA GLY A 43 9.56 0.17 27.47
C GLY A 43 8.10 -0.06 27.87
N THR A 44 7.24 0.94 27.73
CA THR A 44 5.80 0.80 27.95
C THR A 44 5.18 -0.16 26.93
N LEU A 45 5.58 -0.04 25.66
CA LEU A 45 5.08 -0.91 24.59
C LEU A 45 5.39 -2.38 24.87
N LEU A 46 6.62 -2.72 25.28
CA LEU A 46 7.00 -4.09 25.59
C LEU A 46 6.15 -4.68 26.73
N LYS A 47 5.93 -3.90 27.80
CA LYS A 47 5.07 -4.31 28.94
C LYS A 47 3.62 -4.52 28.49
N SER A 48 3.07 -3.62 27.68
CA SER A 48 1.71 -3.72 27.17
C SER A 48 1.52 -4.94 26.25
N ILE A 49 2.50 -5.27 25.43
CA ILE A 49 2.49 -6.47 24.59
C ILE A 49 2.43 -7.74 25.45
N ALA A 50 3.26 -7.82 26.48
CA ALA A 50 3.29 -8.96 27.39
C ALA A 50 1.95 -9.16 28.10
N HIS A 51 1.40 -8.07 28.64
CA HIS A 51 0.09 -8.09 29.29
C HIS A 51 -1.04 -8.49 28.33
N ALA A 52 -1.08 -7.89 27.14
CA ALA A 52 -2.12 -8.21 26.14
C ALA A 52 -2.05 -9.68 25.67
N LYS A 53 -0.85 -10.27 25.57
CA LYS A 53 -0.69 -11.70 25.32
C LYS A 53 -1.28 -12.54 26.43
N GLU A 54 -0.98 -12.25 27.71
CA GLU A 54 -1.53 -12.96 28.86
C GLU A 54 -3.07 -12.88 28.86
N GLN A 55 -3.62 -11.70 28.61
CA GLN A 55 -5.06 -11.49 28.49
C GLN A 55 -5.67 -12.33 27.36
N LEU A 56 -5.05 -12.32 26.17
CA LEU A 56 -5.52 -13.12 25.04
C LEU A 56 -5.60 -14.61 25.40
N LEU A 57 -4.53 -15.18 25.94
CA LEU A 57 -4.47 -16.60 26.33
C LEU A 57 -5.51 -16.93 27.40
N SER A 58 -5.66 -16.06 28.41
CA SER A 58 -6.68 -16.20 29.46
C SER A 58 -8.09 -16.19 28.89
N GLN A 59 -8.39 -15.23 28.02
CA GLN A 59 -9.70 -15.09 27.38
C GLN A 59 -10.04 -16.28 26.48
N VAL A 60 -9.05 -16.85 25.81
CA VAL A 60 -9.25 -18.07 24.99
C VAL A 60 -9.33 -19.32 25.85
N GLY A 61 -8.79 -19.31 27.07
CA GLY A 61 -8.68 -20.47 27.94
C GLY A 61 -7.70 -21.53 27.42
N ARG A 62 -6.65 -21.06 26.71
CA ARG A 62 -5.58 -21.89 26.15
C ARG A 62 -4.22 -21.37 26.60
N THR A 63 -3.24 -22.23 26.67
CA THR A 63 -1.83 -21.88 26.93
C THR A 63 -1.05 -21.58 25.66
N ASP A 64 -1.57 -21.99 24.49
CA ASP A 64 -0.97 -21.80 23.18
C ASP A 64 -2.04 -21.53 22.12
N VAL A 65 -1.75 -20.57 21.23
CA VAL A 65 -2.57 -20.17 20.07
C VAL A 65 -1.73 -20.09 18.80
N SER A 66 -0.57 -20.76 18.77
CA SER A 66 0.32 -20.76 17.59
C SER A 66 -0.43 -21.21 16.33
N GLY A 67 -0.27 -20.44 15.25
CA GLY A 67 -0.93 -20.69 13.97
C GLY A 67 -2.44 -20.40 13.94
N GLU A 68 -3.08 -20.07 15.07
CA GLU A 68 -4.48 -19.67 15.09
C GLU A 68 -4.69 -18.27 14.53
N ARG A 69 -5.82 -18.04 13.89
CA ARG A 69 -6.20 -16.73 13.32
C ARG A 69 -6.93 -15.93 14.37
N ILE A 70 -6.35 -14.82 14.72
CA ILE A 70 -6.91 -13.87 15.69
C ILE A 70 -7.35 -12.64 14.94
N ALA A 71 -8.66 -12.51 14.70
CA ALA A 71 -9.24 -11.35 14.09
C ALA A 71 -9.37 -10.20 15.09
N PHE A 72 -9.20 -8.97 14.64
CA PHE A 72 -9.37 -7.81 15.50
C PHE A 72 -9.89 -6.58 14.78
N MET A 73 -10.72 -5.81 15.49
CA MET A 73 -11.32 -4.54 15.09
C MET A 73 -11.00 -3.49 16.16
N VAL A 74 -9.90 -2.78 15.97
CA VAL A 74 -9.35 -1.80 16.94
C VAL A 74 -9.00 -0.52 16.20
N GLU A 75 -9.12 0.63 16.87
CA GLU A 75 -8.76 1.93 16.31
C GLU A 75 -7.29 2.01 15.94
N SER A 76 -7.00 2.78 14.88
CA SER A 76 -5.62 3.10 14.52
C SER A 76 -4.98 3.96 15.61
N GLY A 77 -4.04 3.39 16.34
CA GLY A 77 -3.40 3.99 17.49
C GLY A 77 -2.57 2.98 18.27
N TYR A 78 -2.24 3.33 19.50
CA TYR A 78 -1.42 2.49 20.36
C TYR A 78 -2.03 1.12 20.64
N GLU A 79 -3.33 1.06 20.89
CA GLU A 79 -4.04 -0.20 21.17
C GLU A 79 -3.98 -1.19 19.99
N TYR A 80 -4.01 -0.67 18.73
CA TYR A 80 -3.78 -1.50 17.55
C TYR A 80 -2.37 -2.08 17.52
N VAL A 81 -1.35 -1.24 17.82
CA VAL A 81 0.06 -1.67 17.85
C VAL A 81 0.25 -2.77 18.88
N VAL A 82 -0.26 -2.59 20.08
CA VAL A 82 -0.20 -3.60 21.17
C VAL A 82 -0.90 -4.89 20.77
N THR A 83 -2.13 -4.79 20.24
CA THR A 83 -2.93 -5.96 19.82
C THR A 83 -2.20 -6.76 18.74
N LEU A 84 -1.72 -6.08 17.68
CA LEU A 84 -0.98 -6.74 16.61
C LEU A 84 0.26 -7.47 17.15
N LEU A 85 1.08 -6.76 17.92
CA LEU A 85 2.34 -7.32 18.43
C LEU A 85 2.12 -8.43 19.47
N ALA A 86 1.06 -8.36 20.28
CA ALA A 86 0.69 -9.42 21.20
C ALA A 86 0.25 -10.72 20.47
N ILE A 87 -0.47 -10.57 19.35
CA ILE A 87 -0.82 -11.71 18.49
C ILE A 87 0.45 -12.34 17.88
N LEU A 88 1.35 -11.52 17.36
CA LEU A 88 2.63 -11.99 16.82
C LEU A 88 3.50 -12.63 17.90
N ALA A 89 3.53 -12.05 19.13
CA ALA A 89 4.22 -12.60 20.29
C ALA A 89 3.64 -13.93 20.79
N SER A 90 2.44 -14.27 20.37
CA SER A 90 1.77 -15.56 20.62
C SER A 90 1.96 -16.55 19.47
N ASN A 91 2.82 -16.24 18.48
CA ASN A 91 3.01 -17.03 17.26
C ASN A 91 1.70 -17.31 16.50
N ALA A 92 0.70 -16.44 16.65
CA ALA A 92 -0.60 -16.53 15.99
C ALA A 92 -0.61 -15.68 14.70
N ILE A 93 -1.66 -15.82 13.90
CA ILE A 93 -1.88 -15.08 12.67
C ILE A 93 -2.82 -13.91 12.94
N ALA A 94 -2.30 -12.69 12.84
CA ALA A 94 -3.05 -11.46 13.02
C ALA A 94 -3.94 -11.18 11.79
N LEU A 95 -5.23 -10.98 12.02
CA LEU A 95 -6.21 -10.67 10.98
C LEU A 95 -6.89 -9.33 11.27
N PRO A 96 -6.31 -8.19 10.84
CA PRO A 96 -6.92 -6.89 11.02
C PRO A 96 -8.15 -6.73 10.12
N LEU A 97 -9.27 -6.34 10.71
CA LEU A 97 -10.52 -6.11 10.02
C LEU A 97 -10.78 -4.61 9.88
N ALA A 98 -11.29 -4.19 8.71
CA ALA A 98 -11.69 -2.81 8.48
C ALA A 98 -13.12 -2.57 9.02
N PRO A 99 -13.32 -1.76 10.08
CA PRO A 99 -14.67 -1.53 10.63
C PRO A 99 -15.62 -0.86 9.65
N ALA A 100 -15.09 -0.17 8.64
CA ALA A 100 -15.87 0.48 7.57
C ALA A 100 -16.47 -0.51 6.56
N PHE A 101 -16.01 -1.76 6.52
CA PHE A 101 -16.56 -2.75 5.60
C PHE A 101 -17.99 -3.16 6.00
N PRO A 102 -18.84 -3.44 5.01
CA PRO A 102 -20.18 -3.96 5.28
C PRO A 102 -20.12 -5.27 6.09
N ALA A 103 -21.10 -5.49 6.98
CA ALA A 103 -21.13 -6.68 7.82
C ALA A 103 -21.13 -8.02 7.03
N PRO A 104 -21.77 -8.15 5.85
CA PRO A 104 -21.66 -9.36 5.03
C PRO A 104 -20.23 -9.65 4.52
N GLU A 105 -19.45 -8.62 4.23
CA GLU A 105 -18.05 -8.77 3.80
C GLU A 105 -17.18 -9.22 4.98
N LEU A 106 -17.33 -8.59 6.14
CA LEU A 106 -16.65 -8.99 7.38
C LEU A 106 -17.03 -10.41 7.80
N ARG A 107 -18.30 -10.78 7.65
CA ARG A 107 -18.77 -12.15 7.87
C ARG A 107 -18.03 -13.14 6.97
N TYR A 108 -17.94 -12.85 5.67
CA TYR A 108 -17.19 -13.69 4.72
C TYR A 108 -15.73 -13.87 5.14
N ILE A 109 -15.06 -12.78 5.56
CA ILE A 109 -13.67 -12.82 6.02
C ILE A 109 -13.52 -13.73 7.24
N LEU A 110 -14.40 -13.60 8.24
CA LEU A 110 -14.38 -14.45 9.45
C LEU A 110 -14.66 -15.92 9.14
N GLU A 111 -15.64 -16.20 8.28
CA GLU A 111 -15.98 -17.55 7.82
C GLU A 111 -14.81 -18.20 7.09
N ASN A 112 -14.22 -17.49 6.12
CA ASN A 112 -13.13 -18.00 5.30
C ASN A 112 -11.85 -18.22 6.11
N SER A 113 -11.50 -17.28 6.99
CA SER A 113 -10.29 -17.36 7.84
C SER A 113 -10.42 -18.39 8.94
N GLN A 114 -11.65 -18.75 9.34
CA GLN A 114 -11.92 -19.56 10.54
C GLN A 114 -11.22 -18.97 11.77
N ALA A 115 -11.41 -17.67 11.99
CA ALA A 115 -10.82 -16.98 13.13
C ALA A 115 -11.26 -17.61 14.46
N LEU A 116 -10.29 -17.90 15.34
CA LEU A 116 -10.55 -18.45 16.68
C LEU A 116 -11.19 -17.40 17.59
N VAL A 117 -10.71 -16.16 17.49
CA VAL A 117 -11.13 -15.02 18.32
C VAL A 117 -11.40 -13.82 17.43
N LEU A 118 -12.39 -13.01 17.82
CA LEU A 118 -12.59 -11.65 17.35
C LEU A 118 -12.39 -10.69 18.53
N ILE A 119 -11.26 -10.01 18.54
CA ILE A 119 -10.96 -8.93 19.48
C ILE A 119 -11.62 -7.65 18.97
N SER A 120 -12.22 -6.85 19.85
CA SER A 120 -12.76 -5.54 19.48
C SER A 120 -12.48 -4.52 20.57
N SER A 121 -12.17 -3.29 20.16
CA SER A 121 -12.26 -2.17 21.09
C SER A 121 -13.73 -1.88 21.46
N SER A 122 -13.93 -1.09 22.50
CA SER A 122 -15.28 -0.69 22.94
C SER A 122 -16.04 0.04 21.82
N LYS A 123 -15.37 0.86 21.02
CA LYS A 123 -15.95 1.60 19.90
C LYS A 123 -16.56 0.71 18.82
N TYR A 124 -15.91 -0.40 18.50
CA TYR A 124 -16.36 -1.31 17.45
C TYR A 124 -17.09 -2.56 17.96
N ALA A 125 -17.33 -2.66 19.28
CA ALA A 125 -17.98 -3.81 19.88
C ALA A 125 -19.37 -4.11 19.30
N SER A 126 -20.18 -3.08 19.03
CA SER A 126 -21.49 -3.24 18.40
C SER A 126 -21.39 -3.81 17.00
N LYS A 127 -20.41 -3.31 16.19
CA LYS A 127 -20.15 -3.82 14.83
C LYS A 127 -19.68 -5.26 14.84
N ALA A 128 -18.76 -5.60 15.76
CA ALA A 128 -18.28 -6.96 15.91
C ALA A 128 -19.40 -7.94 16.26
N LYS A 129 -20.28 -7.59 17.21
CA LYS A 129 -21.46 -8.37 17.59
C LYS A 129 -22.46 -8.51 16.43
N GLU A 130 -22.71 -7.43 15.68
CA GLU A 130 -23.53 -7.47 14.45
C GLU A 130 -23.02 -8.53 13.48
N VAL A 131 -21.70 -8.55 13.19
CA VAL A 131 -21.10 -9.50 12.26
C VAL A 131 -21.24 -10.95 12.76
N ILE A 132 -20.99 -11.19 14.04
CA ILE A 132 -21.14 -12.53 14.64
C ILE A 132 -22.60 -13.01 14.58
N SER A 133 -23.56 -12.09 14.79
CA SER A 133 -25.00 -12.42 14.79
C SER A 133 -25.54 -12.80 13.40
N GLN A 134 -24.79 -12.59 12.31
CA GLN A 134 -25.20 -12.95 10.95
C GLN A 134 -25.12 -14.47 10.65
N GLY A 135 -24.95 -15.31 11.65
CA GLY A 135 -25.01 -16.78 11.50
C GLY A 135 -23.75 -17.36 10.86
N LEU A 136 -22.60 -17.22 11.52
CA LEU A 136 -21.36 -17.91 11.16
C LEU A 136 -21.48 -19.41 11.49
N ALA A 137 -20.97 -20.29 10.63
CA ALA A 137 -20.92 -21.73 10.89
C ALA A 137 -20.05 -22.06 12.11
N ASN A 138 -18.94 -21.36 12.26
CA ASN A 138 -18.03 -21.43 13.40
C ASN A 138 -17.74 -20.03 13.91
N PRO A 139 -18.59 -19.48 14.80
CA PRO A 139 -18.41 -18.12 15.29
C PRO A 139 -17.14 -18.01 16.13
N PRO A 140 -16.29 -16.98 15.91
CA PRO A 140 -15.13 -16.74 16.76
C PRO A 140 -15.57 -16.40 18.18
N ARG A 141 -14.73 -16.72 19.15
CA ARG A 141 -14.93 -16.22 20.51
C ARG A 141 -14.79 -14.70 20.50
N PHE A 142 -15.79 -14.01 21.03
CA PHE A 142 -15.75 -12.55 21.13
C PHE A 142 -14.96 -12.12 22.37
N TYR A 143 -14.01 -11.22 22.21
CA TYR A 143 -13.26 -10.59 23.28
C TYR A 143 -13.26 -9.07 23.09
N GLN A 144 -13.84 -8.34 24.05
CA GLN A 144 -13.83 -6.89 24.06
C GLN A 144 -12.69 -6.38 24.95
N LEU A 145 -11.84 -5.50 24.40
CA LEU A 145 -10.80 -4.83 25.17
C LEU A 145 -11.46 -3.88 26.18
N ASP A 146 -10.97 -3.88 27.39
CA ASP A 146 -11.49 -3.06 28.49
C ASP A 146 -10.89 -1.63 28.55
N GLY A 147 -9.92 -1.34 27.67
CA GLY A 147 -9.25 -0.04 27.58
C GLY A 147 -8.32 0.28 28.76
N THR A 148 -8.18 -0.63 29.71
CA THR A 148 -7.36 -0.42 30.92
C THR A 148 -5.95 -0.97 30.80
N GLY A 149 -5.63 -1.66 29.71
CA GLY A 149 -4.40 -2.42 29.51
C GLY A 149 -3.07 -1.64 29.53
N HIS A 150 -3.15 -0.30 29.67
CA HIS A 150 -1.95 0.55 29.58
C HIS A 150 -1.38 0.98 30.94
N ALA A 151 -2.14 0.86 32.05
CA ALA A 151 -1.82 1.62 33.25
C ALA A 151 -1.20 0.82 34.40
N THR A 152 -1.30 -0.51 34.44
CA THR A 152 -0.99 -1.28 35.65
C THR A 152 -0.25 -2.60 35.42
N ALA A 153 0.51 -2.76 34.32
CA ALA A 153 1.36 -3.94 34.22
C ALA A 153 2.38 -3.90 35.39
N GLU A 154 2.19 -4.78 36.38
CA GLU A 154 3.17 -5.02 37.42
C GLU A 154 4.56 -5.17 36.79
N GLU A 155 5.63 -4.81 37.51
CA GLU A 155 7.01 -4.92 37.05
C GLU A 155 7.47 -6.38 36.93
N LYS A 156 6.79 -7.15 36.06
CA LYS A 156 7.23 -8.49 35.72
C LYS A 156 8.42 -8.42 34.78
N GLN A 157 9.40 -9.26 35.05
CA GLN A 157 10.52 -9.46 34.13
C GLN A 157 9.97 -10.08 32.83
N ILE A 158 10.35 -9.52 31.66
CA ILE A 158 9.94 -10.01 30.36
C ILE A 158 11.13 -10.70 29.70
N GLU A 159 10.95 -11.97 29.39
CA GLU A 159 11.94 -12.81 28.73
C GLU A 159 11.47 -13.18 27.32
N LEU A 160 12.41 -13.23 26.37
CA LEU A 160 12.13 -13.79 25.05
C LEU A 160 12.46 -15.27 25.06
N ALA A 161 11.52 -16.10 24.62
CA ALA A 161 11.71 -17.54 24.46
C ALA A 161 12.92 -17.83 23.54
N GLU A 162 13.45 -19.04 23.60
CA GLU A 162 14.41 -19.47 22.58
C GLU A 162 13.79 -19.42 21.18
N PHE A 163 14.64 -19.21 20.18
CA PHE A 163 14.18 -19.09 18.79
C PHE A 163 13.49 -20.40 18.38
N SER A 164 12.25 -20.28 17.91
CA SER A 164 11.50 -21.40 17.35
C SER A 164 11.42 -21.22 15.84
N ASP A 165 11.85 -22.22 15.08
CA ASP A 165 11.71 -22.28 13.62
C ASP A 165 10.24 -22.37 13.14
N SER A 166 9.28 -22.34 14.07
CA SER A 166 7.86 -22.43 13.71
C SER A 166 7.41 -21.16 12.99
N GLN A 167 7.29 -21.25 11.68
CA GLN A 167 6.73 -20.20 10.81
C GLN A 167 5.19 -20.14 10.88
N GLN A 168 4.60 -20.50 12.02
CA GLN A 168 3.14 -20.62 12.14
C GLN A 168 2.44 -19.29 12.33
N GLY A 169 3.11 -18.31 12.94
CA GLY A 169 2.58 -16.97 13.15
C GLY A 169 2.81 -16.03 11.98
N GLY A 170 2.11 -14.90 12.01
CA GLY A 170 2.26 -13.87 10.99
C GLY A 170 1.01 -13.00 10.85
N MET A 171 0.68 -12.63 9.61
CA MET A 171 -0.47 -11.80 9.30
C MET A 171 -1.26 -12.37 8.12
N MET A 172 -2.57 -12.19 8.16
CA MET A 172 -3.45 -12.49 7.03
C MET A 172 -4.18 -11.21 6.62
N LEU A 173 -4.04 -10.82 5.35
CA LEU A 173 -4.74 -9.69 4.77
C LEU A 173 -5.63 -10.16 3.62
N PHE A 174 -6.88 -9.69 3.61
CA PHE A 174 -7.80 -10.02 2.51
C PHE A 174 -7.67 -9.01 1.39
N THR A 175 -7.50 -9.52 0.16
CA THR A 175 -7.44 -8.70 -1.06
C THR A 175 -8.74 -8.81 -1.82
N SER A 176 -9.29 -7.67 -2.25
CA SER A 176 -10.38 -7.65 -3.24
C SER A 176 -9.80 -8.03 -4.60
N GLY A 177 -9.84 -9.30 -4.95
CA GLY A 177 -9.49 -9.75 -6.30
C GLY A 177 -10.39 -9.07 -7.34
N THR A 178 -9.84 -8.76 -8.53
CA THR A 178 -10.55 -8.09 -9.62
C THR A 178 -11.67 -8.95 -10.24
N THR A 179 -11.81 -10.22 -9.85
CA THR A 179 -12.70 -11.19 -10.55
C THR A 179 -13.43 -12.16 -9.62
N ALA A 180 -13.16 -12.19 -8.32
CA ALA A 180 -13.71 -13.19 -7.41
C ALA A 180 -13.81 -12.62 -5.98
N ARG A 181 -14.35 -13.43 -5.05
CA ARG A 181 -14.39 -13.09 -3.62
C ARG A 181 -12.99 -12.81 -3.09
N PRO A 182 -12.83 -11.95 -2.06
CA PRO A 182 -11.55 -11.66 -1.45
C PRO A 182 -10.80 -12.92 -1.02
N LYS A 183 -9.47 -12.95 -1.25
CA LYS A 183 -8.60 -14.06 -0.85
C LYS A 183 -7.74 -13.64 0.34
N GLY A 184 -7.59 -14.52 1.32
CA GLY A 184 -6.68 -14.30 2.46
C GLY A 184 -5.23 -14.57 2.06
N VAL A 185 -4.42 -13.53 2.01
CA VAL A 185 -2.98 -13.60 1.76
C VAL A 185 -2.27 -13.87 3.07
N VAL A 186 -1.52 -14.97 3.15
CA VAL A 186 -0.80 -15.36 4.37
C VAL A 186 0.66 -14.89 4.28
N LEU A 187 1.03 -14.01 5.19
CA LEU A 187 2.38 -13.48 5.39
C LEU A 187 2.92 -14.04 6.70
N THR A 188 3.96 -14.86 6.63
CA THR A 188 4.61 -15.39 7.85
C THR A 188 5.38 -14.29 8.60
N GLN A 189 5.74 -14.53 9.86
CA GLN A 189 6.64 -13.61 10.58
C GLN A 189 7.99 -13.43 9.85
N ALA A 190 8.48 -14.48 9.19
CA ALA A 190 9.68 -14.39 8.36
C ALA A 190 9.49 -13.43 7.17
N ASN A 191 8.35 -13.52 6.46
CA ASN A 191 8.03 -12.58 5.37
C ASN A 191 7.96 -11.14 5.88
N LEU A 192 7.27 -10.91 7.02
CA LEU A 192 7.14 -9.58 7.63
C LEU A 192 8.50 -9.00 8.06
N THR A 193 9.34 -9.85 8.66
CA THR A 193 10.71 -9.47 9.06
C THR A 193 11.58 -9.15 7.85
N ALA A 194 11.56 -10.01 6.82
CA ALA A 194 12.32 -9.79 5.60
C ALA A 194 11.90 -8.48 4.91
N GLN A 195 10.58 -8.23 4.85
CA GLN A 195 10.05 -7.00 4.29
C GLN A 195 10.50 -5.75 5.09
N ALA A 196 10.33 -5.76 6.41
CA ALA A 196 10.72 -4.63 7.25
C ALA A 196 12.24 -4.37 7.20
N SER A 197 13.05 -5.43 7.20
CA SER A 197 14.52 -5.33 7.07
C SER A 197 14.95 -4.77 5.72
N SER A 198 14.31 -5.22 4.63
CA SER A 198 14.54 -4.71 3.28
C SER A 198 14.28 -3.21 3.19
N LEU A 199 13.16 -2.74 3.78
CA LEU A 199 12.79 -1.32 3.80
C LEU A 199 13.72 -0.51 4.72
N LEU A 200 14.11 -1.07 5.86
CA LEU A 200 15.05 -0.43 6.79
C LEU A 200 16.40 -0.16 6.10
N GLU A 201 16.90 -1.13 5.35
CA GLU A 201 18.12 -0.97 4.56
C GLU A 201 17.94 0.06 3.44
N ALA A 202 16.92 -0.11 2.60
CA ALA A 202 16.73 0.70 1.41
C ALA A 202 16.42 2.15 1.71
N TRP A 203 15.62 2.41 2.73
CA TRP A 203 15.15 3.76 3.07
C TRP A 203 15.81 4.35 4.31
N ARG A 204 16.78 3.62 4.90
CA ARG A 204 17.62 4.06 6.01
C ARG A 204 16.80 4.64 7.15
N TYR A 205 15.79 3.89 7.61
CA TYR A 205 15.06 4.25 8.83
C TYR A 205 16.01 4.32 10.03
N SER A 206 15.73 5.23 10.94
CA SER A 206 16.56 5.43 12.13
C SER A 206 15.71 5.76 13.37
N PRO A 207 16.28 5.62 14.59
CA PRO A 207 15.59 6.01 15.82
C PRO A 207 15.24 7.51 15.90
N SER A 208 15.90 8.37 15.11
CA SER A 208 15.60 9.80 15.04
C SER A 208 14.39 10.12 14.15
N ASP A 209 13.89 9.15 13.38
CA ASP A 209 12.74 9.37 12.50
C ASP A 209 11.43 9.44 13.26
N ARG A 210 10.57 10.33 12.79
CA ARG A 210 9.20 10.47 13.24
C ARG A 210 8.25 10.38 12.05
N LEU A 211 7.46 9.32 12.05
CA LEU A 211 6.48 9.07 10.99
C LEU A 211 5.12 9.60 11.39
N LEU A 212 4.47 10.38 10.51
CA LEU A 212 3.05 10.71 10.64
C LEU A 212 2.21 9.67 9.90
N HIS A 213 1.44 8.88 10.66
CA HIS A 213 0.67 7.74 10.15
C HIS A 213 -0.78 8.12 9.89
N VAL A 214 -1.17 8.15 8.61
CA VAL A 214 -2.52 8.52 8.14
C VAL A 214 -3.21 7.41 7.33
N LEU A 215 -2.59 6.23 7.23
CA LEU A 215 -3.03 5.15 6.36
C LEU A 215 -3.90 4.12 7.10
N PRO A 216 -4.80 3.41 6.37
CA PRO A 216 -5.54 2.31 6.99
C PRO A 216 -4.62 1.13 7.33
N LEU A 217 -4.78 0.58 8.54
CA LEU A 217 -3.93 -0.49 9.07
C LEU A 217 -4.36 -1.91 8.64
N HIS A 218 -5.46 -2.07 7.92
CA HIS A 218 -5.85 -3.33 7.29
C HIS A 218 -5.22 -3.53 5.89
N HIS A 219 -4.30 -2.63 5.50
CA HIS A 219 -3.51 -2.73 4.29
C HIS A 219 -2.02 -2.82 4.60
N ILE A 220 -1.31 -3.61 3.79
CA ILE A 220 0.13 -3.87 3.98
C ILE A 220 0.96 -2.58 4.00
N HIS A 221 0.59 -1.55 3.25
CA HIS A 221 1.25 -0.25 3.26
C HIS A 221 1.19 0.41 4.65
N GLY A 222 0.02 0.44 5.28
CA GLY A 222 -0.14 1.01 6.62
C GLY A 222 0.55 0.19 7.70
N THR A 223 0.44 -1.14 7.62
CA THR A 223 0.92 -2.00 8.70
C THR A 223 2.41 -2.33 8.58
N VAL A 224 2.91 -2.74 7.43
CA VAL A 224 4.32 -3.15 7.34
C VAL A 224 5.21 -1.93 7.15
N ASN A 225 4.96 -1.12 6.14
CA ASN A 225 5.81 0.03 5.84
C ASN A 225 5.73 1.12 6.93
N ALA A 226 4.51 1.48 7.35
CA ALA A 226 4.29 2.63 8.22
C ALA A 226 4.16 2.27 9.72
N LEU A 227 4.22 0.99 10.09
CA LEU A 227 4.16 0.55 11.49
C LEU A 227 5.30 -0.42 11.84
N LEU A 228 5.36 -1.62 11.24
CA LEU A 228 6.34 -2.63 11.64
C LEU A 228 7.78 -2.21 11.32
N THR A 229 8.02 -1.55 10.19
CA THR A 229 9.37 -1.06 9.83
C THR A 229 9.88 0.03 10.77
N PRO A 230 9.09 1.10 11.08
CA PRO A 230 9.48 2.06 12.11
C PRO A 230 9.75 1.43 13.48
N ILE A 231 8.93 0.46 13.90
CA ILE A 231 9.15 -0.25 15.17
C ILE A 231 10.48 -1.01 15.15
N LEU A 232 10.79 -1.71 14.05
CA LEU A 232 12.07 -2.42 13.92
C LEU A 232 13.26 -1.45 13.99
N ALA A 233 13.10 -0.24 13.47
CA ALA A 233 14.14 0.81 13.45
C ALA A 233 14.29 1.59 14.76
N GLY A 234 13.34 1.51 15.69
CA GLY A 234 13.29 2.37 16.87
C GLY A 234 12.75 3.78 16.62
N SER A 235 12.15 4.01 15.45
CA SER A 235 11.52 5.28 15.08
C SER A 235 10.23 5.51 15.87
N SER A 236 9.77 6.76 15.97
CA SER A 236 8.48 7.07 16.58
C SER A 236 7.38 7.21 15.54
N ILE A 237 6.15 6.78 15.91
CA ILE A 237 4.97 6.83 15.06
C ILE A 237 3.93 7.76 15.69
N GLU A 238 3.47 8.75 14.94
CA GLU A 238 2.34 9.60 15.31
C GLU A 238 1.10 9.20 14.54
N PHE A 239 0.07 8.72 15.22
CA PHE A 239 -1.19 8.35 14.58
C PHE A 239 -2.11 9.52 14.38
N MET A 240 -2.61 9.69 13.16
CA MET A 240 -3.63 10.66 12.77
C MET A 240 -4.58 10.02 11.75
N PHE A 241 -5.45 9.16 12.21
CA PHE A 241 -6.41 8.45 11.37
C PHE A 241 -7.85 8.65 11.88
N PRO A 242 -8.85 8.90 11.01
CA PRO A 242 -8.74 9.00 9.55
C PRO A 242 -7.99 10.25 9.08
N PHE A 243 -7.45 10.19 7.85
CA PHE A 243 -6.76 11.33 7.24
C PHE A 243 -7.64 12.59 7.23
N ASN A 244 -7.08 13.68 7.75
CA ASN A 244 -7.66 15.00 7.70
C ASN A 244 -6.58 16.01 7.28
N VAL A 245 -6.79 16.69 6.16
CA VAL A 245 -5.78 17.55 5.54
C VAL A 245 -5.39 18.73 6.42
N ASP A 246 -6.37 19.33 7.12
CA ASP A 246 -6.12 20.49 7.98
C ASP A 246 -5.33 20.09 9.23
N LYS A 247 -5.67 18.95 9.84
CA LYS A 247 -4.90 18.39 10.97
C LYS A 247 -3.47 18.06 10.55
N VAL A 248 -3.27 17.49 9.34
CA VAL A 248 -1.93 17.17 8.82
C VAL A 248 -1.11 18.43 8.64
N TRP A 249 -1.65 19.48 7.97
CA TRP A 249 -0.94 20.75 7.83
C TRP A 249 -0.63 21.39 9.19
N LYS A 250 -1.61 21.42 10.09
CA LYS A 250 -1.40 21.94 11.46
C LYS A 250 -0.26 21.21 12.16
N ARG A 251 -0.19 19.87 12.06
CA ARG A 251 0.89 19.09 12.68
C ARG A 251 2.25 19.33 12.03
N LEU A 252 2.31 19.36 10.70
CA LEU A 252 3.56 19.60 9.97
C LEU A 252 4.13 20.99 10.27
N THR A 253 3.29 22.00 10.36
CA THR A 253 3.69 23.40 10.57
C THR A 253 4.03 23.72 12.02
N ALA A 254 3.46 23.02 12.99
CA ALA A 254 3.61 23.31 14.42
C ALA A 254 5.08 23.48 14.89
N PRO A 255 6.05 22.66 14.49
CA PRO A 255 7.46 22.84 14.90
C PRO A 255 8.09 24.17 14.43
N PHE A 256 7.53 24.79 13.39
CA PHE A 256 8.07 25.96 12.71
C PHE A 256 7.29 27.25 13.02
N GLN A 257 6.27 27.18 13.91
CA GLN A 257 5.43 28.30 14.33
C GLN A 257 5.54 28.60 15.84
N THR A 258 6.43 27.92 16.54
CA THR A 258 6.55 28.00 18.00
C THR A 258 6.88 29.42 18.45
N ALA A 259 6.09 29.96 19.36
CA ALA A 259 6.35 31.25 19.98
C ALA A 259 7.59 31.19 20.90
N ALA A 260 8.23 32.33 21.12
CA ALA A 260 9.38 32.39 22.01
C ALA A 260 9.01 31.92 23.43
N GLY A 261 9.68 30.86 23.91
CA GLY A 261 9.45 30.27 25.23
C GLY A 261 8.59 29.02 25.27
N GLU A 262 7.96 28.62 24.17
CA GLU A 262 7.27 27.34 24.08
C GLU A 262 8.21 26.22 23.68
N LYS A 263 7.95 24.98 24.18
CA LYS A 263 8.72 23.81 23.78
C LYS A 263 8.34 23.42 22.36
N ALA A 264 9.29 23.57 21.43
CA ALA A 264 9.08 23.20 20.03
C ALA A 264 8.73 21.71 19.89
N GLN A 265 7.72 21.40 19.07
CA GLN A 265 7.43 20.03 18.70
C GLN A 265 8.54 19.49 17.78
N VAL A 266 8.78 18.18 17.84
CA VAL A 266 9.74 17.53 16.93
C VAL A 266 9.16 17.47 15.52
N PRO A 267 9.92 17.88 14.48
CA PRO A 267 9.48 17.78 13.09
C PRO A 267 9.14 16.35 12.67
N ILE A 268 8.20 16.22 11.75
CA ILE A 268 7.93 14.97 11.03
C ILE A 268 9.01 14.79 9.98
N SER A 269 9.74 13.70 10.03
CA SER A 269 10.77 13.37 9.06
C SER A 269 10.31 12.39 7.99
N PHE A 270 9.15 11.74 8.22
CA PHE A 270 8.62 10.70 7.37
C PHE A 270 7.10 10.82 7.19
N PHE A 271 6.66 10.92 5.94
CA PHE A 271 5.25 10.90 5.57
C PHE A 271 5.03 10.01 4.36
N THR A 272 4.12 9.05 4.49
CA THR A 272 3.77 8.11 3.41
C THR A 272 2.29 8.19 3.11
N ALA A 273 1.96 8.32 1.82
CA ALA A 273 0.59 8.52 1.39
C ALA A 273 0.32 7.94 0.00
N VAL A 274 -0.94 7.97 -0.40
CA VAL A 274 -1.39 7.64 -1.76
C VAL A 274 -1.55 8.93 -2.57
N PRO A 275 -1.54 8.88 -3.92
CA PRO A 275 -1.62 10.09 -4.76
C PRO A 275 -2.78 11.02 -4.43
N THR A 276 -3.94 10.49 -4.05
CA THR A 276 -5.11 11.29 -3.65
C THR A 276 -4.87 12.13 -2.39
N ILE A 277 -4.06 11.66 -1.45
CA ILE A 277 -3.68 12.44 -0.26
C ILE A 277 -2.75 13.58 -0.68
N TRP A 278 -1.75 13.32 -1.52
CA TRP A 278 -0.85 14.34 -2.05
C TRP A 278 -1.60 15.43 -2.81
N ALA A 279 -2.56 15.06 -3.66
CA ALA A 279 -3.42 16.00 -4.38
C ALA A 279 -4.21 16.91 -3.41
N ARG A 280 -4.81 16.32 -2.35
CA ARG A 280 -5.53 17.09 -1.32
C ARG A 280 -4.62 18.02 -0.53
N MET A 281 -3.39 17.59 -0.22
CA MET A 281 -2.40 18.44 0.44
C MET A 281 -2.03 19.64 -0.44
N LEU A 282 -1.76 19.43 -1.73
CA LEU A 282 -1.47 20.51 -2.68
C LEU A 282 -2.64 21.50 -2.79
N LYS A 283 -3.84 20.99 -3.03
CA LYS A 283 -5.04 21.84 -3.22
C LYS A 283 -5.36 22.69 -1.99
N SER A 284 -5.17 22.14 -0.78
CA SER A 284 -5.50 22.85 0.45
C SER A 284 -4.44 23.88 0.88
N TYR A 285 -3.23 23.81 0.33
CA TYR A 285 -2.13 24.68 0.74
C TYR A 285 -2.43 26.17 0.55
N GLU A 286 -3.07 26.54 -0.56
CA GLU A 286 -3.39 27.94 -0.87
C GLU A 286 -4.42 28.54 0.11
N SER A 287 -5.23 27.71 0.77
CA SER A 287 -6.21 28.13 1.78
C SER A 287 -5.62 28.32 3.18
N LEU A 288 -4.34 27.95 3.39
CA LEU A 288 -3.66 28.16 4.66
C LEU A 288 -3.33 29.64 4.90
N SER A 289 -3.21 30.04 6.18
CA SER A 289 -2.72 31.38 6.51
C SER A 289 -1.29 31.61 6.01
N PRO A 290 -0.87 32.86 5.72
CA PRO A 290 0.50 33.14 5.26
C PRO A 290 1.59 32.57 6.17
N GLU A 291 1.37 32.59 7.51
CA GLU A 291 2.29 32.03 8.50
C GLU A 291 2.36 30.50 8.36
N MET A 292 1.21 29.82 8.20
CA MET A 292 1.16 28.39 7.98
C MET A 292 1.76 28.01 6.62
N GLN A 293 1.57 28.80 5.57
CA GLN A 293 2.19 28.56 4.28
C GLN A 293 3.71 28.60 4.37
N LYS A 294 4.28 29.62 5.04
CA LYS A 294 5.72 29.73 5.26
C LYS A 294 6.26 28.54 6.05
N ALA A 295 5.63 28.22 7.18
CA ALA A 295 5.99 27.07 8.02
C ALA A 295 5.82 25.74 7.28
N GLY A 296 4.79 25.64 6.42
CA GLY A 296 4.52 24.46 5.61
C GLY A 296 5.62 24.16 4.59
N LYS A 297 6.09 25.18 3.88
CA LYS A 297 7.24 25.02 2.95
C LYS A 297 8.49 24.52 3.68
N GLU A 298 8.79 25.10 4.85
CA GLU A 298 9.91 24.64 5.66
C GLU A 298 9.72 23.19 6.11
N ALA A 299 8.52 22.84 6.60
CA ALA A 299 8.21 21.52 7.13
C ALA A 299 8.37 20.40 6.09
N ILE A 300 7.95 20.65 4.83
CA ILE A 300 7.99 19.65 3.75
C ILE A 300 9.26 19.70 2.90
N SER A 301 10.20 20.59 3.22
CA SER A 301 11.48 20.68 2.51
C SER A 301 12.30 19.39 2.65
N PRO A 302 13.23 19.08 1.73
CA PRO A 302 14.09 17.89 1.82
C PRO A 302 14.88 17.78 3.11
N ARG A 303 15.17 18.93 3.75
CA ARG A 303 15.90 19.02 5.02
C ARG A 303 15.11 18.46 6.20
N ASN A 304 13.78 18.68 6.23
CA ASN A 304 12.94 18.29 7.34
C ASN A 304 12.13 17.02 7.05
N LEU A 305 11.49 16.92 5.89
CA LEU A 305 10.74 15.75 5.47
C LEU A 305 11.60 14.90 4.51
N ARG A 306 12.57 14.17 5.06
CA ARG A 306 13.53 13.39 4.28
C ARG A 306 12.93 12.21 3.54
N LEU A 307 11.82 11.63 4.06
CA LEU A 307 11.11 10.50 3.48
C LEU A 307 9.65 10.87 3.19
N ASN A 308 9.32 10.94 1.91
CA ASN A 308 7.99 11.23 1.40
C ASN A 308 7.66 10.24 0.28
N PHE A 309 6.79 9.26 0.59
CA PHE A 309 6.47 8.16 -0.32
C PHE A 309 5.11 8.27 -0.95
N SER A 310 5.05 7.97 -2.24
CA SER A 310 3.80 7.75 -2.96
C SER A 310 3.70 6.32 -3.49
N GLY A 311 2.52 5.71 -3.38
CA GLY A 311 2.32 4.37 -3.91
C GLY A 311 0.88 3.90 -3.82
N SER A 312 0.65 2.60 -4.05
CA SER A 312 -0.65 1.94 -4.21
C SER A 312 -1.41 2.32 -5.50
N ALA A 313 -0.98 3.36 -6.19
CA ALA A 313 -1.41 3.77 -7.53
C ALA A 313 -0.26 4.53 -8.19
N ALA A 314 -0.28 4.66 -9.51
CA ALA A 314 0.66 5.50 -10.25
C ALA A 314 0.54 6.97 -9.80
N LEU A 315 1.67 7.65 -9.67
CA LEU A 315 1.71 9.06 -9.28
C LEU A 315 1.48 9.94 -10.52
N PRO A 316 0.41 10.74 -10.59
CA PRO A 316 0.22 11.69 -11.67
C PRO A 316 1.32 12.76 -11.69
N LYS A 317 1.82 13.07 -12.89
CA LYS A 317 2.89 14.05 -13.08
C LYS A 317 2.58 15.44 -12.48
N PRO A 318 1.36 16.00 -12.61
CA PRO A 318 1.03 17.28 -11.99
C PRO A 318 1.15 17.27 -10.46
N ILE A 319 0.78 16.16 -9.81
CA ILE A 319 0.92 16.01 -8.35
C ILE A 319 2.40 15.99 -7.98
N ARG A 320 3.20 15.22 -8.71
CA ARG A 320 4.65 15.15 -8.51
C ARG A 320 5.31 16.52 -8.66
N ASP A 321 5.07 17.16 -9.79
CA ASP A 321 5.70 18.47 -10.12
C ASP A 321 5.22 19.57 -9.16
N GLY A 322 3.92 19.60 -8.84
CA GLY A 322 3.36 20.53 -7.85
C GLY A 322 3.99 20.35 -6.47
N TRP A 323 4.21 19.09 -6.04
CA TRP A 323 4.89 18.82 -4.78
C TRP A 323 6.35 19.27 -4.77
N ILE A 324 7.09 19.01 -5.84
CA ILE A 324 8.48 19.45 -6.00
C ILE A 324 8.57 20.98 -5.91
N GLN A 325 7.68 21.69 -6.62
CA GLN A 325 7.63 23.15 -6.60
C GLN A 325 7.27 23.70 -5.21
N LEU A 326 6.29 23.09 -4.54
CA LEU A 326 5.83 23.54 -3.22
C LEU A 326 6.88 23.31 -2.14
N SER A 327 7.58 22.18 -2.19
CA SER A 327 8.49 21.69 -1.15
C SER A 327 9.96 22.08 -1.34
N ASP A 328 10.24 23.00 -2.26
CA ASP A 328 11.61 23.44 -2.58
C ASP A 328 12.52 22.27 -3.03
N GLY A 329 11.98 21.45 -3.93
CA GLY A 329 12.73 20.37 -4.57
C GLY A 329 12.58 18.99 -3.95
N ASN A 330 11.72 18.76 -2.95
CA ASN A 330 11.52 17.45 -2.36
C ASN A 330 10.71 16.54 -3.30
N ILE A 331 11.38 15.60 -3.94
CA ILE A 331 10.77 14.69 -4.92
C ILE A 331 10.06 13.55 -4.18
N LEU A 332 8.78 13.28 -4.53
CA LEU A 332 8.07 12.11 -4.02
C LEU A 332 8.75 10.83 -4.50
N LEU A 333 9.02 9.92 -3.58
CA LEU A 333 9.60 8.62 -3.88
C LEU A 333 8.51 7.63 -4.25
N GLU A 334 8.52 7.16 -5.49
CA GLU A 334 7.58 6.16 -5.97
C GLU A 334 8.05 4.74 -5.65
N ARG A 335 7.10 3.86 -5.35
CA ARG A 335 7.36 2.45 -5.07
C ARG A 335 6.20 1.57 -5.55
N TYR A 336 6.51 0.32 -5.85
CA TYR A 336 5.58 -0.70 -6.31
C TYR A 336 5.49 -1.86 -5.33
N GLY A 337 4.30 -2.39 -5.18
CA GLY A 337 4.02 -3.56 -4.38
C GLY A 337 2.54 -3.91 -4.31
N MET A 338 2.26 -5.05 -3.74
CA MET A 338 0.90 -5.56 -3.48
C MET A 338 0.93 -6.41 -2.21
N THR A 339 -0.24 -6.84 -1.74
CA THR A 339 -0.33 -7.60 -0.49
C THR A 339 0.53 -8.86 -0.49
N GLU A 340 0.61 -9.55 -1.63
CA GLU A 340 1.34 -10.80 -1.81
C GLU A 340 2.87 -10.66 -1.76
N VAL A 341 3.39 -9.47 -1.98
CA VAL A 341 4.84 -9.24 -2.11
C VAL A 341 5.39 -8.13 -1.20
N GLY A 342 4.50 -7.42 -0.51
CA GLY A 342 4.86 -6.21 0.23
C GLY A 342 5.28 -5.07 -0.70
N MET A 343 6.32 -4.33 -0.31
CA MET A 343 7.01 -3.38 -1.19
C MET A 343 8.11 -4.17 -1.92
N ALA A 344 8.01 -4.26 -3.23
CA ALA A 344 8.93 -5.08 -4.04
C ALA A 344 9.95 -4.26 -4.81
N LEU A 345 9.51 -3.13 -5.41
CA LEU A 345 10.40 -2.21 -6.12
C LEU A 345 10.24 -0.79 -5.56
N SER A 346 11.31 -0.03 -5.59
CA SER A 346 11.33 1.36 -5.11
C SER A 346 12.31 2.20 -5.92
N CYS A 347 11.96 3.46 -6.15
CA CYS A 347 12.94 4.49 -6.44
C CYS A 347 13.92 4.63 -5.25
N GLY A 348 15.11 5.16 -5.53
CA GLY A 348 16.15 5.34 -4.53
C GLY A 348 16.00 6.59 -3.69
N LEU A 349 16.82 6.71 -2.64
CA LEU A 349 16.85 7.89 -1.77
C LEU A 349 17.53 9.09 -2.43
N ALA A 350 18.55 8.85 -3.26
CA ALA A 350 19.21 9.92 -4.02
C ALA A 350 18.24 10.51 -5.04
N ASP A 351 18.24 11.83 -5.20
CA ASP A 351 17.29 12.52 -6.08
C ASP A 351 17.40 12.07 -7.54
N ILE A 352 18.60 11.75 -8.01
CA ILE A 352 18.84 11.22 -9.35
C ILE A 352 18.19 9.84 -9.57
N ASP A 353 17.96 9.07 -8.51
CA ASP A 353 17.31 7.77 -8.54
C ASP A 353 15.78 7.85 -8.31
N ARG A 354 15.22 9.07 -8.14
CA ARG A 354 13.76 9.31 -8.08
C ARG A 354 13.21 9.59 -9.47
N VAL A 355 13.38 8.60 -10.34
CA VAL A 355 13.07 8.69 -11.77
C VAL A 355 11.57 8.82 -12.00
N ASP A 356 11.16 9.85 -12.73
CA ASP A 356 9.77 10.16 -13.03
C ASP A 356 9.05 9.02 -13.77
N GLY A 357 7.90 8.58 -13.23
CA GLY A 357 7.07 7.48 -13.76
C GLY A 357 7.66 6.09 -13.60
N SER A 358 8.83 5.97 -12.98
CA SER A 358 9.44 4.71 -12.63
C SER A 358 9.04 4.28 -11.22
N VAL A 359 9.09 2.99 -10.99
CA VAL A 359 9.05 2.39 -9.64
C VAL A 359 10.44 1.90 -9.20
N GLY A 360 11.49 2.36 -9.88
CA GLY A 360 12.89 2.12 -9.54
C GLY A 360 13.35 0.68 -9.75
N TRP A 361 13.97 0.10 -8.73
CA TRP A 361 14.67 -1.18 -8.75
C TRP A 361 14.12 -2.14 -7.71
N PRO A 362 14.38 -3.46 -7.87
CA PRO A 362 14.07 -4.44 -6.82
C PRO A 362 14.72 -4.02 -5.50
N LEU A 363 13.92 -4.02 -4.43
CA LEU A 363 14.40 -3.74 -3.07
C LEU A 363 15.36 -4.83 -2.58
N PRO A 364 16.19 -4.58 -1.56
CA PRO A 364 17.02 -5.61 -0.95
C PRO A 364 16.22 -6.89 -0.66
N SER A 365 16.82 -8.06 -0.94
CA SER A 365 16.19 -9.38 -0.80
C SER A 365 15.04 -9.69 -1.78
N VAL A 366 14.80 -8.84 -2.78
CA VAL A 366 13.81 -9.09 -3.84
C VAL A 366 14.54 -9.37 -5.16
N GLU A 367 14.25 -10.51 -5.76
CA GLU A 367 14.63 -10.80 -7.13
C GLU A 367 13.46 -10.45 -8.06
N ALA A 368 13.75 -9.81 -9.19
CA ALA A 368 12.75 -9.49 -10.20
C ALA A 368 13.23 -9.85 -11.60
N ARG A 369 12.32 -10.41 -12.41
CA ARG A 369 12.54 -10.62 -13.85
C ARG A 369 11.35 -10.11 -14.65
N LEU A 370 11.59 -9.76 -15.92
CA LEU A 370 10.53 -9.50 -16.90
C LEU A 370 10.37 -10.73 -17.78
N MET A 371 9.16 -11.27 -17.83
CA MET A 371 8.79 -12.41 -18.65
C MET A 371 7.95 -11.91 -19.84
N GLU A 372 8.58 -11.80 -21.00
CA GLU A 372 7.89 -11.52 -22.25
C GLU A 372 7.15 -12.77 -22.72
N THR A 373 5.94 -12.61 -23.22
CA THR A 373 5.15 -13.68 -23.83
C THR A 373 4.84 -13.28 -25.26
N ASP A 374 5.27 -14.10 -26.20
CA ASP A 374 4.89 -13.98 -27.60
C ASP A 374 3.39 -14.30 -27.75
N ASP A 375 2.62 -13.36 -28.31
CA ASP A 375 1.16 -13.47 -28.37
C ASP A 375 0.67 -14.53 -29.36
N ASP A 376 1.47 -14.86 -30.39
CA ASP A 376 1.10 -15.82 -31.45
C ASP A 376 1.46 -17.27 -31.07
N THR A 377 2.63 -17.46 -30.49
CA THR A 377 3.14 -18.78 -30.14
C THR A 377 2.95 -19.17 -28.68
N GLY A 378 2.71 -18.19 -27.80
CA GLY A 378 2.66 -18.39 -26.35
C GLY A 378 4.01 -18.65 -25.70
N VAL A 379 5.10 -18.60 -26.46
CA VAL A 379 6.45 -18.79 -25.93
C VAL A 379 6.82 -17.69 -24.95
N GLN A 380 7.39 -18.11 -23.83
CA GLN A 380 7.84 -17.18 -22.77
C GLN A 380 9.36 -17.06 -22.77
N THR A 381 9.85 -15.82 -22.75
CA THR A 381 11.28 -15.50 -22.75
C THR A 381 11.59 -14.47 -21.66
N VAL A 382 12.65 -14.71 -20.88
CA VAL A 382 13.13 -13.72 -19.91
C VAL A 382 13.86 -12.61 -20.66
N VAL A 383 13.42 -11.36 -20.49
CA VAL A 383 14.14 -10.19 -20.99
C VAL A 383 15.36 -9.98 -20.09
N GLN A 384 16.56 -10.24 -20.64
CA GLN A 384 17.80 -10.04 -19.87
C GLN A 384 18.15 -8.56 -19.71
N PRO A 385 18.91 -8.17 -18.67
CA PRO A 385 19.50 -6.83 -18.61
C PRO A 385 20.40 -6.58 -19.83
N GLY A 386 20.10 -5.50 -20.55
CA GLY A 386 20.75 -5.16 -21.83
C GLY A 386 19.93 -5.49 -23.07
N ASP A 387 18.89 -6.33 -22.94
CA ASP A 387 18.00 -6.72 -24.04
C ASP A 387 16.64 -5.98 -23.99
N GLU A 388 16.60 -4.78 -23.39
CA GLU A 388 15.36 -4.00 -23.22
C GLU A 388 14.72 -3.56 -24.54
N ILE A 389 15.51 -3.51 -25.60
CA ILE A 389 15.07 -3.14 -26.96
C ILE A 389 15.17 -4.37 -27.85
N ASP A 390 14.10 -4.68 -28.56
CA ASP A 390 14.10 -5.71 -29.59
C ASP A 390 14.96 -5.24 -30.78
N PRO A 391 16.05 -5.92 -31.10
CA PRO A 391 16.96 -5.49 -32.16
C PRO A 391 16.34 -5.57 -33.58
N ALA A 392 15.31 -6.39 -33.79
CA ALA A 392 14.66 -6.54 -35.09
C ALA A 392 13.65 -5.41 -35.36
N THR A 393 12.95 -4.94 -34.31
CA THR A 393 11.88 -3.97 -34.44
C THR A 393 12.22 -2.60 -33.89
N GLY A 394 13.28 -2.47 -33.08
CA GLY A 394 13.65 -1.25 -32.37
C GLY A 394 12.64 -0.87 -31.25
N LYS A 395 11.67 -1.73 -30.95
CA LYS A 395 10.65 -1.48 -29.92
C LYS A 395 11.13 -1.95 -28.55
N GLU A 396 10.63 -1.31 -27.48
CA GLU A 396 10.85 -1.75 -26.10
C GLU A 396 10.18 -3.11 -25.85
N ARG A 397 10.92 -4.02 -25.23
CA ARG A 397 10.39 -5.32 -24.82
C ARG A 397 9.54 -5.18 -23.57
N ILE A 398 8.36 -5.76 -23.63
CA ILE A 398 7.32 -5.65 -22.61
C ILE A 398 7.12 -7.02 -21.97
N GLY A 399 7.24 -7.11 -20.65
CA GLY A 399 7.08 -8.38 -19.94
C GLY A 399 6.25 -8.26 -18.67
N GLU A 400 5.77 -9.42 -18.20
CA GLU A 400 5.19 -9.55 -16.87
C GLU A 400 6.30 -9.52 -15.82
N ILE A 401 6.12 -8.72 -14.77
CA ILE A 401 7.00 -8.76 -13.62
C ILE A 401 6.77 -10.07 -12.87
N GLN A 402 7.84 -10.84 -12.69
CA GLN A 402 7.84 -11.99 -11.80
C GLN A 402 8.83 -11.73 -10.67
N LEU A 403 8.43 -12.10 -9.45
CA LEU A 403 9.17 -11.79 -8.24
C LEU A 403 9.51 -13.05 -7.46
N ARG A 404 10.67 -13.04 -6.79
CA ARG A 404 11.11 -14.11 -5.90
C ARG A 404 11.86 -13.52 -4.70
N GLY A 405 11.84 -14.19 -3.57
CA GLY A 405 12.59 -13.79 -2.37
C GLY A 405 11.81 -14.00 -1.08
N PRO A 406 12.43 -13.75 0.06
CA PRO A 406 11.82 -14.00 1.37
C PRO A 406 10.67 -13.07 1.73
N THR A 407 10.47 -11.97 0.97
CA THR A 407 9.35 -11.05 1.16
C THR A 407 8.04 -11.55 0.55
N ILE A 408 8.12 -12.56 -0.35
CA ILE A 408 6.96 -13.07 -1.08
C ILE A 408 6.14 -13.97 -0.17
N PHE A 409 4.81 -13.82 -0.21
CA PHE A 409 3.87 -14.58 0.60
C PHE A 409 3.98 -16.10 0.39
N THR A 410 3.52 -16.89 1.35
CA THR A 410 3.55 -18.35 1.23
C THR A 410 2.39 -18.91 0.41
N GLY A 411 1.27 -18.18 0.33
CA GLY A 411 0.10 -18.59 -0.44
C GLY A 411 -1.20 -17.99 0.06
N TYR A 412 -2.26 -18.30 -0.66
CA TYR A 412 -3.62 -17.93 -0.27
C TYR A 412 -4.19 -18.95 0.72
N TRP A 413 -4.75 -18.44 1.80
CA TRP A 413 -5.34 -19.24 2.86
C TRP A 413 -6.38 -20.22 2.30
N ARG A 414 -6.15 -21.54 2.55
CA ARG A 414 -7.02 -22.64 2.12
C ARG A 414 -7.38 -22.63 0.63
N ASN A 415 -6.48 -22.08 -0.20
CA ASN A 415 -6.68 -22.01 -1.64
C ASN A 415 -5.41 -22.41 -2.41
N PRO A 416 -5.02 -23.71 -2.32
CA PRO A 416 -3.80 -24.19 -2.96
C PRO A 416 -3.83 -24.08 -4.49
N GLU A 417 -5.01 -24.23 -5.10
CA GLU A 417 -5.15 -24.10 -6.57
C GLU A 417 -4.88 -22.66 -7.02
N ALA A 418 -5.43 -21.65 -6.32
CA ALA A 418 -5.14 -20.27 -6.63
C ALA A 418 -3.66 -19.93 -6.38
N THR A 419 -3.09 -20.50 -5.32
CA THR A 419 -1.66 -20.33 -5.03
C THR A 419 -0.80 -20.90 -6.15
N ALA A 420 -1.05 -22.14 -6.57
CA ALA A 420 -0.29 -22.80 -7.63
C ALA A 420 -0.38 -22.07 -8.99
N LYS A 421 -1.52 -21.42 -9.27
CA LYS A 421 -1.68 -20.62 -10.50
C LYS A 421 -0.80 -19.38 -10.53
N GLU A 422 -0.49 -18.80 -9.38
CA GLU A 422 0.31 -17.56 -9.29
C GLU A 422 1.81 -17.81 -9.22
N PHE A 423 2.26 -19.06 -9.08
CA PHE A 423 3.68 -19.38 -9.08
C PHE A 423 4.08 -20.15 -10.35
N THR A 424 5.31 -19.94 -10.79
CA THR A 424 5.95 -20.76 -11.81
C THR A 424 6.54 -22.02 -11.17
N THR A 425 6.88 -23.02 -11.99
CA THR A 425 7.51 -24.28 -11.51
C THR A 425 8.90 -24.05 -10.89
N ASP A 426 9.59 -22.97 -11.25
CA ASP A 426 10.87 -22.54 -10.70
C ASP A 426 10.76 -21.52 -9.56
N GLY A 427 9.55 -21.36 -8.99
CA GLY A 427 9.30 -20.63 -7.73
C GLY A 427 9.16 -19.11 -7.87
N TRP A 428 8.90 -18.57 -9.05
CA TRP A 428 8.62 -17.14 -9.23
C TRP A 428 7.14 -16.85 -9.09
N PHE A 429 6.82 -15.83 -8.33
CA PHE A 429 5.47 -15.29 -8.23
C PHE A 429 5.15 -14.42 -9.45
N LYS A 430 4.06 -14.74 -10.13
CA LYS A 430 3.52 -14.01 -11.29
C LYS A 430 2.63 -12.88 -10.79
N THR A 431 3.07 -11.64 -10.95
CA THR A 431 2.31 -10.49 -10.41
C THR A 431 1.05 -10.15 -11.21
N GLY A 432 1.00 -10.56 -12.49
CA GLY A 432 -0.01 -10.11 -13.43
C GLY A 432 0.18 -8.66 -13.90
N ASP A 433 1.21 -7.97 -13.40
CA ASP A 433 1.53 -6.60 -13.80
C ASP A 433 2.59 -6.61 -14.90
N ILE A 434 2.37 -5.79 -15.91
CA ILE A 434 3.23 -5.64 -17.09
C ILE A 434 4.13 -4.44 -16.89
N ALA A 435 5.40 -4.58 -17.26
CA ALA A 435 6.38 -3.50 -17.17
C ALA A 435 7.37 -3.53 -18.35
N ILE A 436 8.10 -2.45 -18.44
CA ILE A 436 9.30 -2.30 -19.25
C ILE A 436 10.45 -1.88 -18.35
N ARG A 437 11.68 -2.03 -18.84
CA ARG A 437 12.87 -1.47 -18.19
C ARG A 437 13.54 -0.47 -19.12
N ARG A 438 14.08 0.60 -18.53
CA ARG A 438 14.83 1.63 -19.26
C ARG A 438 16.08 2.03 -18.50
N THR A 439 17.17 2.17 -19.20
CA THR A 439 18.35 2.87 -18.70
C THR A 439 18.08 4.36 -18.73
N VAL A 440 18.15 5.00 -17.57
CA VAL A 440 17.93 6.45 -17.44
C VAL A 440 19.28 7.12 -17.16
N PRO A 441 19.67 8.15 -17.95
CA PRO A 441 20.96 8.81 -17.79
C PRO A 441 21.16 9.33 -16.36
N GLY A 442 22.28 8.99 -15.76
CA GLY A 442 22.65 9.41 -14.40
C GLY A 442 22.17 8.50 -13.28
N SER A 443 21.01 7.84 -13.41
CA SER A 443 20.44 6.97 -12.38
C SER A 443 20.90 5.51 -12.47
N GLY A 444 20.58 4.71 -11.45
CA GLY A 444 20.89 3.28 -11.43
C GLY A 444 22.37 2.94 -11.34
N LYS A 445 23.15 3.81 -10.72
CA LYS A 445 24.59 3.61 -10.48
C LYS A 445 24.92 3.11 -9.07
N GLY A 446 23.89 2.96 -8.23
CA GLY A 446 24.04 2.50 -6.85
C GLY A 446 24.25 3.62 -5.85
N GLU A 447 23.92 4.87 -6.18
CA GLU A 447 24.00 5.99 -5.22
C GLU A 447 23.06 5.83 -4.04
N SER A 448 21.90 5.24 -4.27
CA SER A 448 20.92 4.92 -3.22
C SER A 448 21.22 3.61 -2.47
N GLY A 449 22.17 2.83 -2.94
CA GLY A 449 22.57 1.53 -2.40
C GLY A 449 22.89 0.53 -3.51
N SER A 450 23.54 -0.58 -3.16
CA SER A 450 23.93 -1.63 -4.11
C SER A 450 22.74 -2.25 -4.86
N TRP A 451 21.54 -2.16 -4.31
CA TRP A 451 20.29 -2.66 -4.88
C TRP A 451 19.75 -1.78 -6.02
N ALA A 452 20.05 -0.47 -6.03
CA ALA A 452 19.57 0.48 -7.03
C ALA A 452 20.55 0.56 -8.21
N ARG A 453 20.65 -0.52 -9.02
CA ARG A 453 21.57 -0.62 -10.16
C ARG A 453 20.89 -1.11 -11.41
N GLY A 454 21.40 -0.63 -12.57
CA GLY A 454 20.92 -1.02 -13.90
C GLY A 454 19.66 -0.27 -14.33
N PRO A 455 18.91 -0.81 -15.31
CA PRO A 455 17.72 -0.16 -15.84
C PRO A 455 16.58 -0.14 -14.82
N ALA A 456 15.88 1.00 -14.73
CA ALA A 456 14.73 1.18 -13.86
C ALA A 456 13.47 0.54 -14.45
N TYR A 457 12.55 0.10 -13.59
CA TYR A 457 11.27 -0.50 -13.97
C TYR A 457 10.17 0.55 -14.10
N PHE A 458 9.36 0.44 -15.17
CA PHE A 458 8.20 1.29 -15.45
C PHE A 458 6.96 0.42 -15.62
N ILE A 459 6.01 0.57 -14.71
CA ILE A 459 4.76 -0.21 -14.73
C ILE A 459 3.89 0.27 -15.89
N GLN A 460 3.47 -0.67 -16.74
CA GLN A 460 2.54 -0.43 -17.84
C GLN A 460 1.09 -0.75 -17.46
N GLY A 461 0.88 -1.45 -16.37
CA GLY A 461 -0.43 -1.80 -15.81
C GLY A 461 -0.69 -3.29 -15.72
N ARG A 462 -1.90 -3.63 -15.28
CA ARG A 462 -2.38 -5.01 -15.19
C ARG A 462 -2.66 -5.59 -16.56
N ARG A 463 -2.14 -6.79 -16.85
CA ARG A 463 -2.40 -7.51 -18.10
C ARG A 463 -3.89 -7.63 -18.42
N SER A 464 -4.72 -7.85 -17.40
CA SER A 464 -6.15 -8.10 -17.55
C SER A 464 -7.04 -6.86 -17.62
N ALA A 465 -6.51 -5.66 -17.29
CA ALA A 465 -7.31 -4.45 -17.13
C ALA A 465 -6.73 -3.22 -17.81
N ASP A 466 -5.40 -3.09 -17.85
CA ASP A 466 -4.75 -1.86 -18.27
C ASP A 466 -4.00 -1.99 -19.60
N ILE A 467 -3.79 -3.22 -20.09
CA ILE A 467 -3.17 -3.44 -21.39
C ILE A 467 -4.27 -3.59 -22.45
N ILE A 468 -4.40 -2.57 -23.29
CA ILE A 468 -5.39 -2.49 -24.37
C ILE A 468 -4.72 -2.99 -25.65
N LYS A 469 -5.31 -4.02 -26.27
CA LYS A 469 -4.84 -4.59 -27.54
C LYS A 469 -5.59 -3.94 -28.69
N THR A 470 -4.96 -2.98 -29.37
CA THR A 470 -5.56 -2.20 -30.46
C THR A 470 -4.75 -2.30 -31.74
N GLY A 471 -5.33 -2.87 -32.81
CA GLY A 471 -4.67 -2.97 -34.12
C GLY A 471 -3.33 -3.72 -34.10
N GLY A 472 -3.19 -4.74 -33.24
CA GLY A 472 -1.93 -5.49 -33.05
C GLY A 472 -0.94 -4.84 -32.08
N GLU A 473 -1.20 -3.61 -31.63
CA GLU A 473 -0.34 -2.91 -30.65
C GLU A 473 -0.85 -3.10 -29.21
N LYS A 474 0.08 -3.10 -28.25
CA LYS A 474 -0.22 -3.10 -26.80
C LYS A 474 -0.12 -1.68 -26.27
N VAL A 475 -1.23 -1.13 -25.80
CA VAL A 475 -1.31 0.23 -25.23
C VAL A 475 -1.48 0.14 -23.73
N SER A 476 -0.60 0.78 -22.98
CA SER A 476 -0.74 0.97 -21.55
C SER A 476 -1.80 2.05 -21.29
N ALA A 477 -2.89 1.68 -20.62
CA ALA A 477 -3.88 2.63 -20.17
C ALA A 477 -3.26 3.64 -19.18
N LEU A 478 -2.35 3.21 -18.31
CA LEU A 478 -1.68 4.08 -17.33
C LEU A 478 -0.79 5.13 -18.00
N GLU A 479 -0.11 4.78 -19.10
CA GLU A 479 0.67 5.73 -19.89
C GLU A 479 -0.24 6.82 -20.47
N VAL A 480 -1.37 6.42 -21.04
CA VAL A 480 -2.33 7.37 -21.63
C VAL A 480 -3.00 8.21 -20.54
N GLU A 481 -3.40 7.62 -19.42
CA GLU A 481 -3.94 8.33 -18.25
C GLU A 481 -2.98 9.40 -17.75
N ARG A 482 -1.69 9.08 -17.67
CA ARG A 482 -0.66 10.02 -17.22
C ARG A 482 -0.57 11.27 -18.13
N GLU A 483 -0.62 11.09 -19.44
CA GLU A 483 -0.59 12.19 -20.39
C GLU A 483 -1.88 13.01 -20.38
N ILE A 484 -3.03 12.36 -20.21
CA ILE A 484 -4.32 13.06 -20.06
C ILE A 484 -4.34 13.88 -18.77
N LEU A 485 -3.88 13.32 -17.65
CA LEU A 485 -3.80 14.03 -16.36
C LEU A 485 -2.77 15.17 -16.34
N SER A 486 -1.91 15.29 -17.35
CA SER A 486 -1.00 16.43 -17.50
C SER A 486 -1.66 17.67 -18.15
N LEU A 487 -2.94 17.56 -18.54
CA LEU A 487 -3.73 18.66 -19.08
C LEU A 487 -4.45 19.39 -17.95
N ASP A 488 -4.31 20.72 -17.90
CA ASP A 488 -4.91 21.57 -16.85
C ASP A 488 -6.46 21.49 -16.78
N GLU A 489 -7.06 21.04 -17.87
CA GLU A 489 -8.53 20.91 -18.01
C GLU A 489 -9.08 19.64 -17.38
N ILE A 490 -8.24 18.73 -16.86
CA ILE A 490 -8.67 17.41 -16.37
C ILE A 490 -8.22 17.17 -14.93
N ASP A 491 -9.17 16.92 -14.04
CA ASP A 491 -8.92 16.59 -12.63
C ASP A 491 -8.71 15.10 -12.40
N GLU A 492 -9.53 14.24 -13.05
CA GLU A 492 -9.43 12.78 -12.93
C GLU A 492 -9.58 12.12 -14.30
N CYS A 493 -8.92 10.97 -14.47
CA CYS A 493 -8.98 10.20 -15.69
C CYS A 493 -8.92 8.69 -15.42
N ALA A 494 -9.65 7.93 -16.24
CA ALA A 494 -9.46 6.50 -16.40
C ALA A 494 -9.51 6.15 -17.89
N VAL A 495 -8.57 5.32 -18.36
CA VAL A 495 -8.50 4.85 -19.74
C VAL A 495 -8.84 3.36 -19.79
N VAL A 496 -9.70 3.00 -20.73
CA VAL A 496 -10.23 1.62 -20.88
C VAL A 496 -10.17 1.16 -22.33
N GLY A 497 -10.09 -0.14 -22.52
CA GLY A 497 -10.24 -0.78 -23.83
C GLY A 497 -11.69 -1.18 -24.11
N LEU A 498 -12.33 -0.55 -25.09
CA LEU A 498 -13.67 -0.95 -25.52
C LEU A 498 -13.57 -1.93 -26.69
N PRO A 499 -14.44 -2.95 -26.76
CA PRO A 499 -14.48 -3.88 -27.90
C PRO A 499 -14.66 -3.16 -29.23
N SER A 500 -13.88 -3.56 -30.24
CA SER A 500 -13.94 -3.03 -31.60
C SER A 500 -13.72 -4.16 -32.61
N GLU A 501 -14.56 -4.28 -33.62
CA GLU A 501 -14.41 -5.31 -34.66
C GLU A 501 -13.17 -5.09 -35.53
N SER A 502 -12.85 -3.83 -35.84
CA SER A 502 -11.74 -3.49 -36.71
C SER A 502 -10.38 -3.46 -36.00
N TRP A 503 -10.37 -3.26 -34.67
CA TRP A 503 -9.14 -3.03 -33.90
C TRP A 503 -8.93 -4.05 -32.77
N GLY A 504 -9.88 -4.98 -32.55
CA GLY A 504 -9.94 -5.82 -31.36
C GLY A 504 -10.43 -5.04 -30.15
N GLN A 505 -9.68 -4.01 -29.77
CA GLN A 505 -10.10 -2.99 -28.79
C GLN A 505 -9.79 -1.60 -29.32
N LYS A 506 -10.55 -0.59 -28.90
CA LYS A 506 -10.26 0.84 -29.09
C LYS A 506 -9.97 1.49 -27.73
N VAL A 507 -9.09 2.46 -27.73
CA VAL A 507 -8.75 3.24 -26.54
C VAL A 507 -9.87 4.24 -26.27
N ALA A 508 -10.41 4.25 -25.05
CA ALA A 508 -11.43 5.20 -24.61
C ALA A 508 -11.01 5.85 -23.28
N ALA A 509 -11.27 7.14 -23.15
CA ALA A 509 -11.03 7.90 -21.93
C ALA A 509 -12.34 8.25 -21.23
N VAL A 510 -12.35 8.14 -19.90
CA VAL A 510 -13.38 8.67 -19.01
C VAL A 510 -12.72 9.72 -18.13
N VAL A 511 -13.20 10.95 -18.14
CA VAL A 511 -12.56 12.07 -17.46
C VAL A 511 -13.52 12.84 -16.57
N VAL A 512 -12.98 13.41 -15.49
CA VAL A 512 -13.60 14.48 -14.70
C VAL A 512 -12.89 15.77 -15.07
N LEU A 513 -13.65 16.77 -15.49
CA LEU A 513 -13.08 18.05 -15.88
C LEU A 513 -12.74 18.92 -14.67
N SER A 514 -11.66 19.69 -14.77
CA SER A 514 -11.38 20.79 -13.86
C SER A 514 -12.30 21.99 -14.17
N GLN A 515 -12.36 22.97 -13.27
CA GLN A 515 -13.08 24.23 -13.53
C GLN A 515 -12.65 24.94 -14.82
N LYS A 516 -11.40 24.73 -15.26
CA LYS A 516 -10.87 25.28 -16.52
C LYS A 516 -11.37 24.50 -17.75
N GLY A 517 -11.82 23.26 -17.58
CA GLY A 517 -12.20 22.33 -18.66
C GLY A 517 -13.68 22.34 -19.02
N GLU A 518 -14.55 22.85 -18.14
CA GLU A 518 -16.02 22.72 -18.28
C GLU A 518 -16.60 23.25 -19.59
N GLU A 519 -15.94 24.21 -20.22
CA GLU A 519 -16.47 24.82 -21.46
C GLU A 519 -15.78 24.36 -22.76
N ARG A 520 -14.71 23.55 -22.71
CA ARG A 520 -13.81 23.38 -23.86
C ARG A 520 -13.36 21.96 -24.19
N MET A 521 -13.59 20.98 -23.34
CA MET A 521 -13.07 19.63 -23.56
C MET A 521 -14.07 18.74 -24.30
N ALA A 522 -13.71 18.36 -25.51
CA ALA A 522 -14.38 17.32 -26.28
C ALA A 522 -13.32 16.40 -26.91
N LEU A 523 -13.72 15.29 -27.50
CA LEU A 523 -12.79 14.32 -28.08
C LEU A 523 -11.79 14.95 -29.09
N PRO A 524 -12.17 15.86 -30.01
CA PRO A 524 -11.21 16.49 -30.92
C PRO A 524 -10.14 17.31 -30.21
N GLN A 525 -10.50 18.04 -29.15
CA GLN A 525 -9.57 18.84 -28.34
C GLN A 525 -8.61 17.94 -27.57
N LEU A 526 -9.11 16.89 -26.91
CA LEU A 526 -8.29 15.91 -26.23
C LEU A 526 -7.27 15.27 -27.19
N ARG A 527 -7.73 14.86 -28.38
CA ARG A 527 -6.86 14.26 -29.42
C ARG A 527 -5.79 15.24 -29.90
N ALA A 528 -6.15 16.50 -30.11
CA ALA A 528 -5.21 17.55 -30.50
C ALA A 528 -4.14 17.78 -29.43
N ALA A 529 -4.52 17.82 -28.15
CA ALA A 529 -3.61 18.00 -27.02
C ALA A 529 -2.65 16.80 -26.83
N LEU A 530 -3.11 15.58 -27.11
CA LEU A 530 -2.32 14.36 -26.95
C LEU A 530 -1.40 14.07 -28.17
N LYS A 531 -1.72 14.57 -29.35
CA LYS A 531 -0.96 14.30 -30.58
C LYS A 531 0.54 14.61 -30.51
N PRO A 532 1.01 15.69 -29.86
CA PRO A 532 2.44 15.95 -29.69
C PRO A 532 3.10 15.12 -28.56
N ARG A 533 2.32 14.40 -27.74
CA ARG A 533 2.77 13.76 -26.50
C ARG A 533 2.90 12.23 -26.62
N ILE A 534 1.96 11.59 -27.32
CA ILE A 534 1.92 10.14 -27.49
C ILE A 534 1.66 9.73 -28.94
N THR A 535 2.08 8.51 -29.26
CA THR A 535 1.91 7.93 -30.60
C THR A 535 0.42 7.82 -30.98
N ALA A 536 0.11 8.01 -32.23
CA ALA A 536 -1.27 8.12 -32.74
C ALA A 536 -2.20 6.98 -32.34
N TYR A 537 -1.71 5.72 -32.32
CA TYR A 537 -2.52 4.56 -31.96
C TYR A 537 -2.89 4.48 -30.47
N LYS A 538 -2.17 5.24 -29.61
CA LYS A 538 -2.45 5.35 -28.17
C LYS A 538 -3.51 6.42 -27.86
N ILE A 539 -3.76 7.33 -28.78
CA ILE A 539 -4.69 8.46 -28.57
C ILE A 539 -6.12 7.92 -28.47
N PRO A 540 -6.90 8.31 -27.45
CA PRO A 540 -8.29 7.89 -27.29
C PRO A 540 -9.14 8.16 -28.54
N GLN A 541 -9.99 7.19 -28.86
CA GLN A 541 -10.96 7.24 -29.95
C GLN A 541 -12.37 7.55 -29.44
N ASP A 542 -12.59 7.39 -28.13
CA ASP A 542 -13.81 7.77 -27.43
C ASP A 542 -13.48 8.57 -26.17
N LEU A 543 -14.37 9.48 -25.79
CA LEU A 543 -14.29 10.29 -24.59
C LEU A 543 -15.68 10.35 -23.94
N GLU A 544 -15.73 10.05 -22.64
CA GLU A 544 -16.90 10.31 -21.80
C GLU A 544 -16.49 11.24 -20.64
N ILE A 545 -17.34 12.22 -20.37
CA ILE A 545 -17.14 13.19 -19.30
C ILE A 545 -18.12 12.85 -18.19
N VAL A 546 -17.64 12.70 -16.97
CA VAL A 546 -18.44 12.34 -15.80
C VAL A 546 -18.16 13.31 -14.65
N GLU A 547 -19.11 13.45 -13.73
CA GLU A 547 -18.93 14.29 -12.53
C GLU A 547 -17.95 13.65 -11.55
N MET A 548 -17.89 12.32 -11.50
CA MET A 548 -17.03 11.57 -10.57
C MET A 548 -16.70 10.19 -11.13
N LEU A 549 -15.47 9.74 -10.97
CA LEU A 549 -15.09 8.37 -11.26
C LEU A 549 -15.49 7.44 -10.09
N PRO A 550 -16.24 6.34 -10.37
CA PRO A 550 -16.62 5.37 -9.35
C PRO A 550 -15.39 4.67 -8.77
N ARG A 551 -15.31 4.63 -7.44
CA ARG A 551 -14.21 4.02 -6.69
C ARG A 551 -14.74 3.00 -5.70
N ASN A 552 -14.03 1.91 -5.51
CA ASN A 552 -14.33 0.94 -4.45
C ASN A 552 -13.98 1.51 -3.06
N ALA A 553 -14.30 0.77 -2.00
CA ALA A 553 -13.99 1.16 -0.61
C ALA A 553 -12.50 1.45 -0.34
N MET A 554 -11.62 0.97 -1.22
CA MET A 554 -10.16 1.20 -1.16
C MET A 554 -9.71 2.40 -2.00
N GLY A 555 -10.64 3.17 -2.57
CA GLY A 555 -10.34 4.32 -3.43
C GLY A 555 -9.86 3.95 -4.84
N LYS A 556 -9.90 2.67 -5.23
CA LYS A 556 -9.46 2.20 -6.55
C LYS A 556 -10.61 2.17 -7.56
N ILE A 557 -10.31 2.51 -8.82
CA ILE A 557 -11.25 2.41 -9.93
C ILE A 557 -11.29 0.97 -10.44
N ASN A 558 -12.48 0.37 -10.48
CA ASN A 558 -12.71 -0.90 -11.16
C ASN A 558 -13.06 -0.64 -12.62
N LYS A 559 -12.10 -0.82 -13.53
CA LYS A 559 -12.28 -0.51 -14.96
C LYS A 559 -13.38 -1.34 -15.64
N LYS A 560 -13.63 -2.57 -15.19
CA LYS A 560 -14.73 -3.39 -15.74
C LYS A 560 -16.10 -2.82 -15.35
N GLU A 561 -16.26 -2.42 -14.10
CA GLU A 561 -17.49 -1.76 -13.63
C GLU A 561 -17.65 -0.40 -14.28
N LEU A 562 -16.57 0.36 -14.45
CA LEU A 562 -16.57 1.64 -15.14
C LEU A 562 -17.06 1.49 -16.59
N ILE A 563 -16.56 0.50 -17.34
CA ILE A 563 -17.04 0.23 -18.70
C ILE A 563 -18.55 -0.02 -18.70
N ASN A 564 -19.04 -0.88 -17.81
CA ASN A 564 -20.45 -1.23 -17.75
C ASN A 564 -21.35 -0.05 -17.36
N SER A 565 -20.91 0.80 -16.43
CA SER A 565 -21.68 1.94 -15.93
C SER A 565 -21.70 3.11 -16.92
N VAL A 566 -20.59 3.38 -17.61
CA VAL A 566 -20.44 4.56 -18.49
C VAL A 566 -20.80 4.24 -19.93
N PHE A 567 -20.27 3.14 -20.49
CA PHE A 567 -20.49 2.77 -21.90
C PHE A 567 -21.62 1.74 -22.09
N GLY A 568 -22.10 1.15 -20.99
CA GLY A 568 -23.10 0.10 -20.99
C GLY A 568 -22.51 -1.31 -21.17
N PRO A 569 -23.36 -2.36 -21.15
CA PRO A 569 -22.91 -3.74 -21.26
C PRO A 569 -22.11 -3.98 -22.54
N VAL A 570 -21.03 -4.77 -22.44
CA VAL A 570 -20.09 -5.09 -23.53
C VAL A 570 -20.80 -5.58 -24.79
N GLU A 571 -21.91 -6.33 -24.65
CA GLU A 571 -22.75 -6.80 -25.75
C GLU A 571 -23.41 -5.65 -26.54
N LYS A 572 -23.84 -4.59 -25.85
CA LYS A 572 -24.41 -3.40 -26.51
C LYS A 572 -23.32 -2.58 -27.22
N ILE A 573 -22.11 -2.51 -26.65
CA ILE A 573 -20.96 -1.82 -27.25
C ILE A 573 -20.58 -2.52 -28.55
N ARG A 574 -20.50 -3.86 -28.56
CA ARG A 574 -20.26 -4.66 -29.78
C ARG A 574 -21.28 -4.40 -30.87
N ARG A 575 -22.57 -4.34 -30.55
CA ARG A 575 -23.64 -4.03 -31.52
C ARG A 575 -23.53 -2.64 -32.11
N ARG A 576 -23.19 -1.62 -31.32
CA ARG A 576 -22.94 -0.25 -31.82
C ARG A 576 -21.75 -0.17 -32.77
N SER A 577 -20.69 -0.95 -32.56
CA SER A 577 -19.53 -0.98 -33.48
C SER A 577 -19.86 -1.65 -34.81
N ILE A 578 -20.76 -2.63 -34.84
CA ILE A 578 -21.28 -3.29 -36.07
C ILE A 578 -22.10 -2.31 -36.91
N ASP A 579 -23.03 -1.57 -36.29
CA ASP A 579 -23.87 -0.60 -36.98
C ASP A 579 -23.12 0.58 -37.60
N LEU A 580 -22.01 1.00 -36.99
CA LEU A 580 -21.14 2.06 -37.52
C LEU A 580 -20.21 1.58 -38.64
N GLY A 581 -19.83 0.28 -38.64
CA GLY A 581 -19.06 -0.36 -39.70
C GLY A 581 -19.87 -0.61 -40.97
N ALA A 582 -21.19 -0.87 -40.85
CA ALA A 582 -22.09 -1.10 -41.95
C ALA A 582 -22.54 0.18 -42.69
N ARG A 583 -22.22 1.38 -42.15
CA ARG A 583 -22.53 2.71 -42.72
C ARG A 583 -21.33 3.42 -43.34
N ARG A 584 -20.22 2.74 -43.50
CA ARG A 584 -19.04 3.16 -44.28
C ARG A 584 -18.80 2.13 -45.37
#